data_9e841a002c8e9de4d9a18935be6e43b6
#
_entry.id   9e841a002c8e9de4d9a18935be6e43b6
#
_cell.length_a   1.000
_cell.length_b   1.000
_cell.length_c   1.000
_cell.angle_alpha   90.00
_cell.angle_beta   90.00
_cell.angle_gamma   90.00
#
_symmetry.space_group_name_H-M   'P 1'
#
loop_
_entity.id
_entity.type
_entity.pdbx_description
1 polymer ?
#
loop_
_entity_poly.entity_id
_entity_poly.type
_entity_poly.pdbx_seq_one_letter_code
_entity_poly.pdbx_strand_id
1 'polypeptide(L)'
;MMYELKRFVVGKRLAVRALQKLLSDHLKYYLPIRVRMDHDSTHEKGIVYIGGAYYADYDQEEHRQIEIVFSYKSKDATLVLSDHRWGRMCKLFADTILHEVVHMRQYRTRNFKDIPGYLSTAYYARDRREQEYYGHKDEMGAFAFNIACELNDKFGNDFDAAKHYLDSNLSKRAKKSCWHKYMKTFDWNHNHPVIRSMKKKIIRNLPYAQIGKPFKTPDYLTY
;
A
#
# COMPACT_ATOMS: atom_id res chain seq x y z
N MET A 1 -12.30 -12.09 7.53
CA MET A 1 -12.78 -10.71 7.32
C MET A 1 -13.30 -10.48 5.90
N MET A 2 -12.48 -10.30 4.86
CA MET A 2 -12.97 -10.08 3.48
C MET A 2 -13.63 -11.31 2.82
N TYR A 3 -13.40 -12.50 3.35
CA TYR A 3 -13.96 -13.73 2.81
C TYR A 3 -15.49 -13.80 2.96
N GLU A 4 -16.02 -13.28 4.04
CA GLU A 4 -17.48 -13.22 4.30
C GLU A 4 -18.23 -12.35 3.30
N LEU A 5 -17.57 -11.27 2.84
CA LEU A 5 -18.15 -10.35 1.87
C LEU A 5 -18.19 -10.91 0.45
N LYS A 6 -17.37 -11.92 0.15
CA LYS A 6 -17.26 -12.52 -1.18
C LYS A 6 -18.62 -12.92 -1.75
N ARG A 7 -19.48 -13.57 -0.96
CA ARG A 7 -20.83 -14.04 -1.37
C ARG A 7 -21.78 -12.91 -1.77
N PHE A 8 -21.53 -11.68 -1.28
CA PHE A 8 -22.37 -10.52 -1.60
C PHE A 8 -21.88 -9.76 -2.83
N VAL A 9 -20.66 -10.01 -3.28
CA VAL A 9 -19.96 -9.19 -4.28
C VAL A 9 -19.65 -9.97 -5.56
N VAL A 10 -19.12 -11.19 -5.43
CA VAL A 10 -18.64 -11.96 -6.59
C VAL A 10 -19.79 -12.38 -7.49
N GLY A 11 -19.62 -12.18 -8.80
CA GLY A 11 -20.61 -12.48 -9.82
C GLY A 11 -21.76 -11.48 -9.94
N LYS A 12 -21.82 -10.48 -9.07
CA LYS A 12 -22.88 -9.46 -9.07
C LYS A 12 -22.39 -8.17 -9.73
N ARG A 13 -23.30 -7.46 -10.37
CA ARG A 13 -23.08 -6.10 -10.84
C ARG A 13 -23.40 -5.14 -9.70
N LEU A 14 -22.40 -4.48 -9.17
CA LEU A 14 -22.52 -3.57 -8.03
C LEU A 14 -22.09 -2.15 -8.43
N ALA A 15 -22.87 -1.16 -8.00
CA ALA A 15 -22.38 0.21 -8.02
C ALA A 15 -21.16 0.34 -7.09
N VAL A 16 -20.16 1.12 -7.49
CA VAL A 16 -18.96 1.35 -6.66
C VAL A 16 -19.35 1.88 -5.28
N ARG A 17 -20.39 2.71 -5.19
CA ARG A 17 -20.94 3.21 -3.92
C ARG A 17 -21.47 2.08 -3.01
N ALA A 18 -22.14 1.09 -3.56
CA ALA A 18 -22.65 -0.03 -2.79
C ALA A 18 -21.51 -0.89 -2.25
N LEU A 19 -20.46 -1.12 -3.05
CA LEU A 19 -19.24 -1.79 -2.60
C LEU A 19 -18.54 -1.00 -1.48
N GLN A 20 -18.39 0.30 -1.65
CA GLN A 20 -17.80 1.17 -0.63
C GLN A 20 -18.56 1.09 0.69
N LYS A 21 -19.89 1.22 0.65
CA LYS A 21 -20.72 1.13 1.85
C LYS A 21 -20.54 -0.23 2.54
N LEU A 22 -20.57 -1.31 1.77
CA LEU A 22 -20.38 -2.66 2.28
C LEU A 22 -19.02 -2.84 2.99
N LEU A 23 -17.95 -2.33 2.38
CA LEU A 23 -16.62 -2.37 2.95
C LEU A 23 -16.51 -1.50 4.21
N SER A 24 -17.03 -0.28 4.16
CA SER A 24 -17.01 0.65 5.29
C SER A 24 -17.77 0.08 6.49
N ASP A 25 -18.97 -0.45 6.26
CA ASP A 25 -19.79 -1.03 7.32
C ASP A 25 -19.14 -2.28 7.95
N HIS A 26 -18.44 -3.06 7.17
CA HIS A 26 -17.77 -4.26 7.65
C HIS A 26 -16.47 -3.94 8.40
N LEU A 27 -15.67 -3.00 7.89
CA LEU A 27 -14.34 -2.70 8.43
C LEU A 27 -14.36 -1.85 9.69
N LYS A 28 -15.40 -1.03 9.89
CA LYS A 28 -15.52 -0.15 11.08
C LYS A 28 -15.42 -0.88 12.42
N TYR A 29 -15.70 -2.19 12.43
CA TYR A 29 -15.62 -3.01 13.65
C TYR A 29 -14.21 -3.54 13.95
N TYR A 30 -13.28 -3.46 12.99
CA TYR A 30 -11.96 -4.07 13.10
C TYR A 30 -10.82 -3.05 13.12
N LEU A 31 -11.00 -1.94 12.44
CA LEU A 31 -9.95 -0.94 12.24
C LEU A 31 -10.57 0.48 12.18
N PRO A 32 -9.87 1.50 12.66
CA PRO A 32 -10.29 2.90 12.52
C PRO A 32 -10.14 3.38 11.07
N ILE A 33 -10.85 2.72 10.14
CA ILE A 33 -10.75 2.97 8.71
C ILE A 33 -12.04 3.63 8.21
N ARG A 34 -11.85 4.69 7.42
CA ARG A 34 -12.88 5.29 6.59
C ARG A 34 -12.67 4.91 5.14
N VAL A 35 -13.71 4.40 4.48
CA VAL A 35 -13.69 4.17 3.04
C VAL A 35 -14.41 5.32 2.34
N ARG A 36 -13.69 6.08 1.53
CA ARG A 36 -14.21 7.21 0.76
C ARG A 36 -14.21 6.90 -0.73
N MET A 37 -15.11 7.54 -1.44
CA MET A 37 -15.13 7.53 -2.90
C MET A 37 -14.72 8.89 -3.43
N ASP A 38 -13.87 8.88 -4.42
CA ASP A 38 -13.42 10.07 -5.11
C ASP A 38 -13.68 9.96 -6.61
N HIS A 39 -14.14 11.05 -7.20
CA HIS A 39 -14.39 11.13 -8.64
C HIS A 39 -13.28 11.95 -9.27
N ASP A 40 -12.48 11.30 -10.10
CA ASP A 40 -11.41 11.94 -10.85
C ASP A 40 -11.63 11.76 -12.37
N SER A 41 -11.88 12.85 -13.06
CA SER A 41 -12.11 12.88 -14.51
C SER A 41 -10.88 12.46 -15.32
N THR A 42 -9.69 12.51 -14.73
CA THR A 42 -8.43 12.12 -15.38
C THR A 42 -8.23 10.60 -15.42
N HIS A 43 -8.99 9.85 -14.61
CA HIS A 43 -8.89 8.41 -14.57
C HIS A 43 -9.42 7.73 -15.84
N GLU A 44 -8.93 6.55 -16.12
CA GLU A 44 -9.41 5.73 -17.22
C GLU A 44 -10.81 5.17 -16.92
N LYS A 45 -11.68 5.18 -17.95
CA LYS A 45 -13.03 4.61 -17.82
C LYS A 45 -12.96 3.11 -17.51
N GLY A 46 -13.71 2.68 -16.49
CA GLY A 46 -13.81 1.26 -16.10
C GLY A 46 -12.68 0.79 -15.18
N ILE A 47 -11.78 1.68 -14.79
CA ILE A 47 -10.75 1.39 -13.79
C ILE A 47 -11.11 2.07 -12.47
N VAL A 48 -10.96 1.33 -11.37
CA VAL A 48 -11.04 1.86 -10.00
C VAL A 48 -9.66 1.78 -9.38
N TYR A 49 -9.18 2.91 -8.93
CA TYR A 49 -7.93 3.03 -8.21
C TYR A 49 -8.20 2.94 -6.71
N ILE A 50 -7.32 2.29 -5.97
CA ILE A 50 -7.39 2.19 -4.52
C ILE A 50 -6.15 2.86 -3.97
N GLY A 51 -6.34 3.87 -3.14
CA GLY A 51 -5.30 4.57 -2.42
C GLY A 51 -5.62 4.62 -0.94
N GLY A 52 -4.67 5.06 -0.14
CA GLY A 52 -4.83 5.28 1.29
C GLY A 52 -4.20 6.58 1.73
N ALA A 53 -4.58 7.03 2.91
CA ALA A 53 -3.93 8.10 3.63
C ALA A 53 -4.06 7.87 5.13
N TYR A 54 -2.99 8.12 5.87
CA TYR A 54 -3.00 8.23 7.31
C TYR A 54 -2.98 9.71 7.70
N TYR A 55 -3.84 10.09 8.62
CA TYR A 55 -3.96 11.45 9.12
C TYR A 55 -3.51 11.52 10.58
N ALA A 56 -2.31 12.01 10.82
CA ALA A 56 -1.69 12.08 12.14
C ALA A 56 -2.48 12.97 13.12
N ASP A 57 -3.07 14.06 12.64
CA ASP A 57 -3.87 14.99 13.46
C ASP A 57 -5.10 14.32 14.05
N TYR A 58 -5.75 13.44 13.29
CA TYR A 58 -6.93 12.71 13.76
C TYR A 58 -6.61 11.55 14.70
N ASP A 59 -5.37 11.05 14.71
CA ASP A 59 -4.96 9.99 15.62
C ASP A 59 -4.94 10.46 17.08
N GLN A 60 -4.63 11.74 17.31
CA GLN A 60 -4.63 12.36 18.62
C GLN A 60 -6.06 12.55 19.19
N GLU A 61 -7.06 12.61 18.33
CA GLU A 61 -8.46 12.89 18.66
C GLU A 61 -9.35 11.63 18.71
N GLU A 62 -8.79 10.42 18.69
CA GLU A 62 -9.50 9.13 18.66
C GLU A 62 -10.43 8.95 17.45
N HIS A 63 -10.24 9.69 16.37
CA HIS A 63 -11.05 9.58 15.16
C HIS A 63 -10.44 8.61 14.13
N ARG A 64 -11.12 8.44 13.00
CA ARG A 64 -10.75 7.53 11.92
C ARG A 64 -9.44 7.98 11.24
N GLN A 65 -8.35 7.39 11.66
CA GLN A 65 -6.99 7.82 11.32
C GLN A 65 -6.54 7.38 9.93
N ILE A 66 -7.14 6.32 9.40
CA ILE A 66 -6.78 5.75 8.09
C ILE A 66 -7.97 5.92 7.15
N GLU A 67 -7.73 6.54 6.02
CA GLU A 67 -8.71 6.64 4.94
C GLU A 67 -8.29 5.77 3.76
N ILE A 68 -9.22 4.95 3.27
CA ILE A 68 -9.05 4.21 2.01
C ILE A 68 -9.94 4.87 0.97
N VAL A 69 -9.34 5.26 -0.14
CA VAL A 69 -10.01 5.99 -1.20
C VAL A 69 -10.18 5.10 -2.42
N PHE A 70 -11.43 5.00 -2.89
CA PHE A 70 -11.74 4.44 -4.20
C PHE A 70 -11.91 5.58 -5.19
N SER A 71 -10.98 5.73 -6.10
CA SER A 71 -11.00 6.80 -7.10
C SER A 71 -11.36 6.25 -8.47
N TYR A 72 -12.29 6.90 -9.19
CA TYR A 72 -12.84 6.43 -10.47
C TYR A 72 -13.43 7.58 -11.29
N LYS A 73 -13.53 7.39 -12.61
CA LYS A 73 -13.92 8.45 -13.55
C LYS A 73 -15.39 8.84 -13.51
N SER A 74 -16.32 7.93 -13.23
CA SER A 74 -17.77 8.17 -13.37
C SER A 74 -18.52 7.90 -12.07
N LYS A 75 -19.38 8.83 -11.66
CA LYS A 75 -20.24 8.69 -10.46
C LYS A 75 -21.15 7.45 -10.49
N ASP A 76 -21.48 6.99 -11.69
CA ASP A 76 -22.34 5.82 -11.92
C ASP A 76 -21.55 4.54 -12.24
N ALA A 77 -20.28 4.53 -11.87
CA ALA A 77 -19.41 3.38 -12.10
C ALA A 77 -20.00 2.12 -11.44
N THR A 78 -20.08 1.05 -12.23
CA THR A 78 -20.46 -0.27 -11.77
C THR A 78 -19.32 -1.25 -11.99
N LEU A 79 -19.17 -2.21 -11.08
CA LEU A 79 -18.18 -3.27 -11.13
C LEU A 79 -18.85 -4.63 -11.22
N VAL A 80 -18.27 -5.51 -12.02
CA VAL A 80 -18.52 -6.95 -11.96
C VAL A 80 -17.20 -7.59 -11.53
N LEU A 81 -17.19 -8.13 -10.32
CA LEU A 81 -16.01 -8.75 -9.75
C LEU A 81 -16.13 -10.28 -9.91
N SER A 82 -15.29 -10.86 -10.76
CA SER A 82 -15.04 -12.29 -10.74
C SER A 82 -14.28 -12.67 -9.48
N ASP A 83 -14.21 -13.95 -9.18
CA ASP A 83 -13.46 -14.46 -8.03
C ASP A 83 -11.98 -13.98 -8.03
N HIS A 84 -11.33 -14.06 -9.17
CA HIS A 84 -9.97 -13.58 -9.36
C HIS A 84 -9.83 -12.05 -9.13
N ARG A 85 -10.78 -11.26 -9.66
CA ARG A 85 -10.77 -9.79 -9.44
C ARG A 85 -11.03 -9.42 -8.00
N TRP A 86 -11.93 -10.16 -7.34
CA TRP A 86 -12.17 -10.01 -5.91
C TRP A 86 -10.91 -10.27 -5.09
N GLY A 87 -10.22 -11.39 -5.33
CA GLY A 87 -8.96 -11.71 -4.66
C GLY A 87 -7.89 -10.63 -4.84
N ARG A 88 -7.74 -10.11 -6.07
CA ARG A 88 -6.82 -9.00 -6.35
C ARG A 88 -7.20 -7.72 -5.62
N MET A 89 -8.49 -7.38 -5.57
CA MET A 89 -8.98 -6.20 -4.86
C MET A 89 -8.71 -6.34 -3.36
N CYS A 90 -8.98 -7.50 -2.77
CA CYS A 90 -8.70 -7.78 -1.36
C CYS A 90 -7.21 -7.63 -1.04
N LYS A 91 -6.33 -8.11 -1.93
CA LYS A 91 -4.88 -7.94 -1.77
C LYS A 91 -4.49 -6.48 -1.80
N LEU A 92 -4.90 -5.73 -2.83
CA LEU A 92 -4.60 -4.29 -2.92
C LEU A 92 -5.11 -3.52 -1.70
N PHE A 93 -6.29 -3.88 -1.21
CA PHE A 93 -6.87 -3.26 -0.04
C PHE A 93 -6.06 -3.55 1.23
N ALA A 94 -5.64 -4.81 1.42
CA ALA A 94 -4.79 -5.20 2.53
C ALA A 94 -3.42 -4.51 2.47
N ASP A 95 -2.80 -4.47 1.29
CA ASP A 95 -1.51 -3.81 1.07
C ASP A 95 -1.59 -2.31 1.39
N THR A 96 -2.70 -1.65 0.99
CA THR A 96 -2.94 -0.23 1.30
C THR A 96 -3.12 -0.03 2.81
N ILE A 97 -3.94 -0.83 3.47
CA ILE A 97 -4.13 -0.74 4.94
C ILE A 97 -2.81 -0.92 5.67
N LEU A 98 -2.03 -1.94 5.31
CA LEU A 98 -0.74 -2.21 5.94
C LEU A 98 0.22 -1.04 5.76
N HIS A 99 0.23 -0.41 4.59
CA HIS A 99 1.02 0.78 4.32
C HIS A 99 0.67 1.92 5.29
N GLU A 100 -0.60 2.25 5.43
CA GLU A 100 -1.06 3.31 6.32
C GLU A 100 -0.86 2.97 7.81
N VAL A 101 -0.98 1.70 8.19
CA VAL A 101 -0.65 1.25 9.55
C VAL A 101 0.84 1.44 9.87
N VAL A 102 1.72 1.27 8.90
CA VAL A 102 3.16 1.58 9.10
C VAL A 102 3.34 3.08 9.33
N HIS A 103 2.69 3.95 8.55
CA HIS A 103 2.73 5.40 8.79
C HIS A 103 2.20 5.78 10.18
N MET A 104 1.06 5.24 10.57
CA MET A 104 0.50 5.45 11.91
C MET A 104 1.53 5.12 13.01
N ARG A 105 2.21 3.99 12.89
CA ARG A 105 3.25 3.60 13.85
C ARG A 105 4.46 4.51 13.83
N GLN A 106 4.93 4.90 12.65
CA GLN A 106 6.04 5.85 12.49
C GLN A 106 5.74 7.17 13.18
N TYR A 107 4.53 7.72 13.01
CA TYR A 107 4.12 8.97 13.67
C TYR A 107 4.00 8.82 15.19
N ARG A 108 3.36 7.77 15.67
CA ARG A 108 3.25 7.47 17.11
C ARG A 108 4.62 7.30 17.77
N THR A 109 5.53 6.56 17.13
CA THR A 109 6.90 6.33 17.63
C THR A 109 7.69 7.62 17.84
N ARG A 110 7.50 8.62 16.99
CA ARG A 110 8.17 9.92 17.11
C ARG A 110 7.32 10.99 17.79
N ASN A 111 6.28 10.58 18.49
CA ASN A 111 5.35 11.48 19.19
C ASN A 111 4.79 12.57 18.25
N PHE A 112 4.34 12.17 17.06
CA PHE A 112 3.73 13.00 16.00
C PHE A 112 4.61 14.13 15.45
N LYS A 113 5.91 14.07 15.68
CA LYS A 113 6.85 15.04 15.11
C LYS A 113 7.14 14.74 13.64
N ASP A 114 7.10 15.76 12.80
CA ASP A 114 7.47 15.64 11.40
C ASP A 114 8.96 15.34 11.23
N ILE A 115 9.30 14.61 10.17
CA ILE A 115 10.69 14.43 9.77
C ILE A 115 11.08 15.63 8.91
N PRO A 116 12.16 16.35 9.26
CA PRO A 116 12.68 17.42 8.42
C PRO A 116 12.97 16.91 7.00
N GLY A 117 12.53 17.66 6.00
CA GLY A 117 12.73 17.32 4.59
C GLY A 117 11.52 16.70 3.90
N TYR A 118 10.37 16.57 4.55
CA TYR A 118 9.11 16.31 3.86
C TYR A 118 8.74 17.53 3.02
N LEU A 119 9.07 17.46 1.74
CA LEU A 119 8.69 18.51 0.79
C LEU A 119 7.35 18.14 0.19
N SER A 120 6.37 19.02 0.34
CA SER A 120 5.08 18.91 -0.31
C SER A 120 5.28 18.62 -1.80
N THR A 121 4.67 17.56 -2.30
CA THR A 121 4.76 17.11 -3.70
C THR A 121 4.30 18.14 -4.73
N ALA A 122 3.77 19.30 -4.30
CA ALA A 122 3.18 20.33 -5.17
C ALA A 122 4.18 21.16 -6.00
N TYR A 123 5.47 21.18 -5.64
CA TYR A 123 6.42 22.16 -6.17
C TYR A 123 7.46 21.65 -7.17
N TYR A 124 7.48 20.35 -7.51
CA TYR A 124 8.55 19.77 -8.32
C TYR A 124 8.07 19.22 -9.65
N ALA A 125 8.98 19.12 -10.63
CA ALA A 125 8.75 18.37 -11.85
C ALA A 125 8.37 16.91 -11.51
N ARG A 126 7.50 16.28 -12.30
CA ARG A 126 6.87 14.99 -11.98
C ARG A 126 7.89 13.92 -11.55
N ASP A 127 8.97 13.76 -12.30
CA ASP A 127 9.96 12.71 -12.03
C ASP A 127 10.73 12.96 -10.74
N ARG A 128 11.08 14.21 -10.47
CA ARG A 128 11.76 14.59 -9.22
C ARG A 128 10.83 14.42 -8.02
N ARG A 129 9.54 14.77 -8.15
CA ARG A 129 8.54 14.53 -7.10
C ARG A 129 8.39 13.06 -6.76
N GLU A 130 8.39 12.17 -7.78
CA GLU A 130 8.32 10.73 -7.54
C GLU A 130 9.57 10.25 -6.80
N GLN A 131 10.77 10.68 -7.17
CA GLN A 131 12.01 10.30 -6.50
C GLN A 131 12.07 10.80 -5.05
N GLU A 132 11.62 12.02 -4.79
CA GLU A 132 11.55 12.57 -3.43
C GLU A 132 10.52 11.85 -2.57
N TYR A 133 9.35 11.56 -3.11
CA TYR A 133 8.32 10.78 -2.45
C TYR A 133 8.82 9.37 -2.09
N TYR A 134 9.29 8.61 -3.07
CA TYR A 134 9.80 7.25 -2.84
C TYR A 134 11.10 7.21 -2.03
N GLY A 135 11.89 8.29 -2.02
CA GLY A 135 13.10 8.43 -1.21
C GLY A 135 12.84 8.90 0.22
N HIS A 136 11.62 9.34 0.54
CA HIS A 136 11.27 9.77 1.89
C HIS A 136 11.33 8.60 2.88
N LYS A 137 11.87 8.84 4.09
CA LYS A 137 12.14 7.77 5.07
C LYS A 137 10.89 6.99 5.49
N ASP A 138 9.76 7.68 5.65
CA ASP A 138 8.49 7.07 6.05
C ASP A 138 7.94 6.21 4.91
N GLU A 139 7.89 6.74 3.69
CA GLU A 139 7.45 6.00 2.51
C GLU A 139 8.32 4.76 2.25
N MET A 140 9.64 4.91 2.37
CA MET A 140 10.55 3.77 2.26
C MET A 140 10.27 2.69 3.32
N GLY A 141 9.87 3.10 4.54
CA GLY A 141 9.49 2.15 5.60
C GLY A 141 8.23 1.36 5.24
N ALA A 142 7.18 2.06 4.83
CA ALA A 142 5.89 1.47 4.46
C ALA A 142 6.00 0.58 3.21
N PHE A 143 6.60 1.08 2.14
CA PHE A 143 6.81 0.28 0.93
C PHE A 143 7.76 -0.90 1.12
N ALA A 144 8.79 -0.79 1.96
CA ALA A 144 9.68 -1.91 2.24
C ALA A 144 8.94 -3.09 2.87
N PHE A 145 7.96 -2.81 3.73
CA PHE A 145 7.11 -3.86 4.30
C PHE A 145 6.20 -4.48 3.23
N ASN A 146 5.54 -3.66 2.40
CA ASN A 146 4.69 -4.16 1.31
C ASN A 146 5.48 -5.01 0.31
N ILE A 147 6.69 -4.57 -0.06
CA ILE A 147 7.56 -5.35 -0.96
C ILE A 147 7.99 -6.66 -0.29
N ALA A 148 8.28 -6.67 1.00
CA ALA A 148 8.60 -7.92 1.71
C ALA A 148 7.40 -8.90 1.70
N CYS A 149 6.17 -8.41 1.87
CA CYS A 149 4.96 -9.22 1.71
C CYS A 149 4.83 -9.78 0.28
N GLU A 150 5.04 -8.93 -0.75
CA GLU A 150 5.00 -9.37 -2.16
C GLU A 150 6.04 -10.46 -2.45
N LEU A 151 7.26 -10.33 -1.91
CA LEU A 151 8.33 -11.29 -2.11
C LEU A 151 8.05 -12.61 -1.40
N ASN A 152 7.57 -12.56 -0.17
CA ASN A 152 7.19 -13.76 0.56
C ASN A 152 6.02 -14.51 -0.12
N ASP A 153 5.04 -13.77 -0.65
CA ASP A 153 3.94 -14.33 -1.45
C ASP A 153 4.47 -15.01 -2.73
N LYS A 154 5.44 -14.37 -3.39
CA LYS A 154 6.01 -14.87 -4.64
C LYS A 154 6.93 -16.07 -4.45
N PHE A 155 7.71 -16.12 -3.38
CA PHE A 155 8.76 -17.10 -3.15
C PHE A 155 8.46 -18.07 -1.99
N GLY A 156 7.23 -18.06 -1.45
CA GLY A 156 6.83 -19.01 -0.40
C GLY A 156 7.66 -18.88 0.88
N ASN A 157 8.07 -17.66 1.26
CA ASN A 157 8.98 -17.37 2.37
C ASN A 157 10.43 -17.86 2.18
N ASP A 158 10.86 -18.13 0.95
CA ASP A 158 12.26 -18.36 0.62
C ASP A 158 13.00 -17.01 0.57
N PHE A 159 13.72 -16.72 1.65
CA PHE A 159 14.40 -15.42 1.81
C PHE A 159 15.62 -15.28 0.90
N ASP A 160 16.25 -16.36 0.53
CA ASP A 160 17.42 -16.30 -0.37
C ASP A 160 16.99 -16.06 -1.82
N ALA A 161 15.91 -16.69 -2.25
CA ALA A 161 15.28 -16.38 -3.54
C ALA A 161 14.78 -14.91 -3.58
N ALA A 162 14.20 -14.41 -2.48
CA ALA A 162 13.78 -13.01 -2.37
C ALA A 162 14.96 -12.03 -2.47
N LYS A 163 16.08 -12.30 -1.78
CA LYS A 163 17.30 -11.48 -1.86
C LYS A 163 17.89 -11.51 -3.28
N HIS A 164 18.01 -12.70 -3.89
CA HIS A 164 18.48 -12.82 -5.26
C HIS A 164 17.63 -12.01 -6.23
N TYR A 165 16.32 -12.05 -6.08
CA TYR A 165 15.39 -11.25 -6.90
C TYR A 165 15.64 -9.74 -6.77
N LEU A 166 15.89 -9.24 -5.57
CA LEU A 166 16.18 -7.82 -5.32
C LEU A 166 17.47 -7.35 -5.98
N ASP A 167 18.47 -8.24 -6.13
CA ASP A 167 19.75 -7.93 -6.73
C ASP A 167 19.78 -8.17 -8.25
N SER A 168 18.77 -8.82 -8.76
CA SER A 168 18.65 -9.14 -10.19
C SER A 168 17.82 -8.09 -10.96
N ASN A 169 17.90 -8.16 -12.30
CA ASN A 169 17.03 -7.40 -13.19
C ASN A 169 15.69 -8.12 -13.50
N LEU A 170 15.35 -9.20 -12.81
CA LEU A 170 14.13 -9.97 -13.04
C LEU A 170 12.86 -9.14 -12.81
N SER A 171 12.93 -8.16 -11.91
CA SER A 171 11.83 -7.26 -11.64
C SER A 171 11.43 -6.38 -12.83
N LYS A 172 12.30 -6.21 -13.85
CA LYS A 172 11.94 -5.48 -15.10
C LYS A 172 10.72 -6.08 -15.79
N ARG A 173 10.51 -7.39 -15.65
CA ARG A 173 9.36 -8.11 -16.23
C ARG A 173 8.11 -8.06 -15.36
N ALA A 174 8.23 -7.74 -14.07
CA ALA A 174 7.15 -7.74 -13.10
C ALA A 174 6.50 -6.35 -12.93
N LYS A 175 6.01 -5.77 -14.04
CA LYS A 175 5.51 -4.39 -14.15
C LYS A 175 4.49 -3.94 -13.08
N LYS A 176 3.87 -4.87 -12.36
CA LYS A 176 2.84 -4.57 -11.34
C LYS A 176 3.35 -4.65 -9.91
N SER A 177 4.63 -5.00 -9.69
CA SER A 177 5.20 -5.09 -8.34
C SER A 177 5.66 -3.71 -7.84
N CYS A 178 5.58 -3.51 -6.52
CA CYS A 178 6.10 -2.29 -5.89
C CYS A 178 7.61 -2.17 -6.10
N TRP A 179 8.35 -3.29 -6.07
CA TRP A 179 9.79 -3.29 -6.36
C TRP A 179 10.12 -2.81 -7.79
N HIS A 180 9.34 -3.24 -8.80
CA HIS A 180 9.49 -2.73 -10.15
C HIS A 180 9.34 -1.21 -10.20
N LYS A 181 8.34 -0.66 -9.50
CA LYS A 181 8.07 0.77 -9.47
C LYS A 181 9.24 1.54 -8.87
N TYR A 182 9.79 1.07 -7.74
CA TYR A 182 10.99 1.64 -7.14
C TYR A 182 12.17 1.63 -8.10
N MET A 183 12.50 0.48 -8.67
CA MET A 183 13.64 0.37 -9.59
C MET A 183 13.49 1.27 -10.81
N LYS A 184 12.26 1.38 -11.35
CA LYS A 184 11.96 2.28 -12.47
C LYS A 184 12.15 3.75 -12.11
N THR A 185 11.67 4.17 -10.95
CA THR A 185 11.77 5.57 -10.47
C THR A 185 13.22 6.02 -10.29
N PHE A 186 14.12 5.08 -9.98
CA PHE A 186 15.55 5.33 -9.80
C PHE A 186 16.40 4.74 -10.95
N ASP A 187 15.86 4.73 -12.17
CA ASP A 187 16.53 4.40 -13.43
C ASP A 187 17.24 3.03 -13.43
N TRP A 188 16.69 2.07 -12.68
CA TRP A 188 17.28 0.73 -12.51
C TRP A 188 18.70 0.76 -11.92
N ASN A 189 19.08 1.84 -11.26
CA ASN A 189 20.38 1.99 -10.65
C ASN A 189 20.45 1.29 -9.28
N HIS A 190 20.92 0.05 -9.25
CA HIS A 190 21.13 -0.73 -8.03
C HIS A 190 22.07 -0.07 -7.00
N ASN A 191 22.93 0.84 -7.44
CA ASN A 191 23.88 1.56 -6.59
C ASN A 191 23.31 2.88 -6.04
N HIS A 192 22.12 3.29 -6.49
CA HIS A 192 21.48 4.51 -5.98
C HIS A 192 21.28 4.41 -4.46
N PRO A 193 21.61 5.46 -3.65
CA PRO A 193 21.53 5.40 -2.19
C PRO A 193 20.16 4.99 -1.66
N VAL A 194 19.07 5.48 -2.27
CA VAL A 194 17.69 5.10 -1.93
C VAL A 194 17.46 3.61 -2.17
N ILE A 195 17.87 3.08 -3.33
CA ILE A 195 17.72 1.66 -3.68
C ILE A 195 18.51 0.77 -2.72
N ARG A 196 19.74 1.14 -2.39
CA ARG A 196 20.55 0.40 -1.41
C ARG A 196 19.92 0.39 -0.01
N SER A 197 19.40 1.54 0.42
CA SER A 197 18.70 1.67 1.70
C SER A 197 17.40 0.85 1.69
N MET A 198 16.64 0.92 0.59
CA MET A 198 15.39 0.18 0.40
C MET A 198 15.60 -1.33 0.47
N LYS A 199 16.61 -1.87 -0.24
CA LYS A 199 16.98 -3.29 -0.15
C LYS A 199 17.23 -3.74 1.29
N LYS A 200 18.00 -2.98 2.06
CA LYS A 200 18.27 -3.28 3.47
C LYS A 200 16.98 -3.33 4.30
N LYS A 201 16.07 -2.36 4.09
CA LYS A 201 14.78 -2.30 4.78
C LYS A 201 13.90 -3.49 4.39
N ILE A 202 13.82 -3.87 3.11
CA ILE A 202 13.05 -5.02 2.63
C ILE A 202 13.57 -6.31 3.27
N ILE A 203 14.89 -6.57 3.20
CA ILE A 203 15.51 -7.77 3.78
C ILE A 203 15.22 -7.87 5.27
N ARG A 204 15.30 -6.75 5.99
CA ARG A 204 14.97 -6.69 7.43
C ARG A 204 13.49 -7.02 7.71
N ASN A 205 12.59 -6.72 6.77
CA ASN A 205 11.16 -6.97 6.91
C ASN A 205 10.74 -8.41 6.53
N LEU A 206 11.52 -9.15 5.73
CA LEU A 206 11.15 -10.49 5.26
C LEU A 206 10.70 -11.44 6.39
N PRO A 207 11.41 -11.55 7.55
CA PRO A 207 10.99 -12.44 8.64
C PRO A 207 9.64 -12.09 9.27
N TYR A 208 9.25 -10.82 9.22
CA TYR A 208 8.01 -10.31 9.82
C TYR A 208 6.82 -10.35 8.86
N ALA A 209 7.09 -10.36 7.57
CA ALA A 209 6.10 -10.35 6.49
C ALA A 209 5.74 -11.77 6.00
N GLN A 210 5.97 -12.82 6.80
CA GLN A 210 5.76 -14.22 6.40
C GLN A 210 4.29 -14.55 6.19
N ILE A 211 3.99 -15.26 5.09
CA ILE A 211 2.66 -15.74 4.76
C ILE A 211 2.20 -16.78 5.80
N GLY A 212 0.91 -16.70 6.17
CA GLY A 212 0.30 -17.65 7.08
C GLY A 212 0.68 -17.47 8.56
N LYS A 213 1.50 -16.47 8.88
CA LYS A 213 1.81 -16.10 10.26
C LYS A 213 1.03 -14.86 10.69
N PRO A 214 0.66 -14.75 11.98
CA PRO A 214 0.11 -13.50 12.49
C PRO A 214 1.06 -12.34 12.21
N PHE A 215 0.51 -11.19 11.83
CA PHE A 215 1.29 -9.99 11.63
C PHE A 215 2.01 -9.62 12.93
N LYS A 216 3.33 -9.70 12.91
CA LYS A 216 4.19 -9.19 13.97
C LYS A 216 4.79 -7.88 13.55
N THR A 217 4.64 -6.87 14.38
CA THR A 217 5.33 -5.60 14.17
C THR A 217 6.82 -5.83 14.33
N PRO A 218 7.66 -5.40 13.38
CA PRO A 218 9.10 -5.36 13.61
C PRO A 218 9.43 -4.49 14.82
N ASP A 219 10.34 -4.93 15.69
CA ASP A 219 10.70 -4.24 16.93
C ASP A 219 11.19 -2.80 16.68
N TYR A 220 11.84 -2.56 15.53
CA TYR A 220 12.30 -1.23 15.14
C TYR A 220 11.16 -0.26 14.71
N LEU A 221 9.91 -0.73 14.64
CA LEU A 221 8.71 0.10 14.47
C LEU A 221 7.96 0.30 15.79
N THR A 222 8.50 -0.21 16.91
CA THR A 222 7.89 -0.12 18.25
C THR A 222 8.61 0.84 19.19
N TYR A 223 9.56 1.64 18.71
CA TYR A 223 10.28 2.65 19.50
C TYR A 223 9.75 4.05 19.27
#